data_adddfff882b18195cf4c12cc8ec21f28
#
_entry.id   adddfff882b18195cf4c12cc8ec21f28
#
_cell.length_a   1.000
_cell.length_b   1.000
_cell.length_c   1.000
_cell.angle_alpha   90.00
_cell.angle_beta   90.00
_cell.angle_gamma   90.00
#
_symmetry.space_group_name_H-M   'P 1'
#
loop_
_entity.id
_entity.type
_entity.pdbx_description
1 polymer ?
#
loop_
_entity_poly.entity_id
_entity_poly.type
_entity_poly.pdbx_seq_one_letter_code
_entity_poly.pdbx_strand_id
1 'polypeptide(L)'
;MIEKTEQNKKPRWILYLKALAMRIAGITRRICQRVRQRLAPQKTVAVSETVAKKEMRAVEAPARNGQTWEEVMTSAIHFIKDSYELRFNLLDARPELRAKHETDLTRESLLAKDFCPATPTIINTIVVDLHAHGIRVWDRDVKRLLYSLSLPLYHPFNDYMACLPEWDGRDRVTELAKRVSENPLWVKGFSIWMRGMVKQWMECMNTDQKASPAIWDGGNQLAPILVSRQQGMHKSSFCRLILPPVLSTYFTDKFDLSGKANHEYPMSRFALINMDEFDRFSSTELVRLKNLMQMRMMMMRRPYSAFFERAARMASFIGTSNTTELLSDPSGARRFLCVEVAHSIDCNTPVEHDQLYAQLVAEITAGMDYYMDKETEAAVEANNRAFYRSSALREAFVSLFDFKSSDADSNPNATGWKWMTATEIFCVLQQKMGQRVLSGSAVQLGKQLMFLGVERKHANNGNAYRVRKKVKKDEDV
;
A
#
# COMPACT_ATOMS: atom_id res chain seq x y z
N MET A 1 18.32 -59.50 8.36
CA MET A 1 19.53 -58.66 8.40
C MET A 1 19.50 -57.70 7.23
N ILE A 2 19.20 -56.52 7.47
CA ILE A 2 19.88 -55.25 7.09
C ILE A 2 18.90 -54.15 7.49
N GLU A 3 19.13 -53.58 8.70
CA GLU A 3 18.61 -52.29 9.10
C GLU A 3 19.27 -51.20 8.25
N LYS A 4 18.47 -50.31 7.68
CA LYS A 4 18.92 -49.04 7.14
C LYS A 4 18.37 -47.93 8.00
N THR A 5 19.23 -47.35 8.81
CA THR A 5 19.14 -46.12 9.53
C THR A 5 18.70 -44.98 8.63
N GLU A 6 17.48 -44.49 8.80
CA GLU A 6 17.04 -43.18 8.29
C GLU A 6 17.66 -42.09 9.14
N GLN A 7 18.66 -41.44 8.61
CA GLN A 7 19.22 -40.20 9.16
C GLN A 7 18.21 -39.06 9.02
N ASN A 8 17.74 -38.61 10.16
CA ASN A 8 16.87 -37.48 10.40
C ASN A 8 17.50 -36.18 9.87
N LYS A 9 17.36 -35.90 8.56
CA LYS A 9 17.79 -34.62 7.97
C LYS A 9 16.79 -33.53 8.36
N LYS A 10 17.15 -32.72 9.37
CA LYS A 10 16.41 -31.51 9.71
C LYS A 10 16.13 -30.68 8.44
N PRO A 11 14.91 -30.23 8.21
CA PRO A 11 14.54 -29.53 6.99
C PRO A 11 15.41 -28.26 6.81
N ARG A 12 15.83 -28.00 5.59
CA ARG A 12 16.74 -26.91 5.19
C ARG A 12 16.31 -25.52 5.67
N TRP A 13 15.02 -25.32 5.86
CA TRP A 13 14.46 -24.04 6.35
C TRP A 13 14.82 -23.72 7.81
N ILE A 14 14.99 -24.74 8.70
CA ILE A 14 15.45 -24.53 10.09
C ILE A 14 16.87 -23.97 10.11
N LEU A 15 17.72 -24.40 9.18
CA LEU A 15 19.06 -23.87 9.01
C LEU A 15 19.02 -22.43 8.50
N TYR A 16 18.04 -22.11 7.62
CA TYR A 16 17.85 -20.76 7.09
C TYR A 16 17.34 -19.79 8.16
N LEU A 17 16.38 -20.19 8.97
CA LEU A 17 15.88 -19.38 10.10
C LEU A 17 16.96 -19.15 11.16
N LYS A 18 17.76 -20.18 11.48
CA LYS A 18 18.93 -20.00 12.35
C LYS A 18 19.98 -19.07 11.75
N ALA A 19 20.22 -19.16 10.44
CA ALA A 19 21.14 -18.25 9.75
C ALA A 19 20.59 -16.81 9.70
N LEU A 20 19.27 -16.63 9.55
CA LEU A 20 18.59 -15.33 9.59
C LEU A 20 18.63 -14.74 10.99
N ALA A 21 18.33 -15.52 12.03
CA ALA A 21 18.44 -15.10 13.42
C ALA A 21 19.88 -14.73 13.81
N MET A 22 20.87 -15.51 13.35
CA MET A 22 22.30 -15.18 13.55
C MET A 22 22.74 -13.94 12.76
N ARG A 23 22.19 -13.71 11.55
CA ARG A 23 22.43 -12.47 10.79
C ARG A 23 21.82 -11.26 11.49
N ILE A 24 20.59 -11.36 11.99
CA ILE A 24 19.93 -10.28 12.77
C ILE A 24 20.72 -9.98 14.04
N ALA A 25 21.12 -11.00 14.80
CA ALA A 25 21.97 -10.83 15.99
C ALA A 25 23.35 -10.25 15.66
N GLY A 26 23.92 -10.62 14.49
CA GLY A 26 25.18 -10.08 14.00
C GLY A 26 25.07 -8.60 13.57
N ILE A 27 23.94 -8.20 12.99
CA ILE A 27 23.66 -6.81 12.61
C ILE A 27 23.48 -5.96 13.87
N THR A 28 22.71 -6.42 14.85
CA THR A 28 22.53 -5.73 16.13
C THR A 28 23.86 -5.53 16.87
N ARG A 29 24.73 -6.57 16.89
CA ARG A 29 26.09 -6.45 17.45
C ARG A 29 26.95 -5.45 16.69
N ARG A 30 26.92 -5.43 15.34
CA ARG A 30 27.69 -4.47 14.53
C ARG A 30 27.20 -3.03 14.70
N ILE A 31 25.88 -2.82 14.85
CA ILE A 31 25.32 -1.51 15.13
C ILE A 31 25.76 -1.06 16.52
N CYS A 32 25.66 -1.89 17.55
CA CYS A 32 26.15 -1.59 18.88
C CYS A 32 27.67 -1.34 18.92
N GLN A 33 28.47 -2.10 18.16
CA GLN A 33 29.92 -1.85 18.04
C GLN A 33 30.26 -0.54 17.32
N ARG A 34 29.53 -0.20 16.24
CA ARG A 34 29.73 1.09 15.52
C ARG A 34 29.29 2.29 16.36
N VAL A 35 28.23 2.14 17.14
CA VAL A 35 27.81 3.17 18.10
C VAL A 35 28.86 3.30 19.21
N ARG A 36 29.37 2.20 19.77
CA ARG A 36 30.48 2.24 20.75
C ARG A 36 31.79 2.82 20.17
N GLN A 37 32.14 2.51 18.90
CA GLN A 37 33.32 3.08 18.24
C GLN A 37 33.16 4.57 17.89
N ARG A 38 31.94 5.06 17.65
CA ARG A 38 31.70 6.50 17.46
C ARG A 38 31.61 7.26 18.78
N LEU A 39 31.35 6.58 19.90
CA LEU A 39 31.33 7.14 21.26
C LEU A 39 32.68 6.95 21.99
N ALA A 40 33.66 6.33 21.36
CA ALA A 40 35.03 6.33 21.90
C ALA A 40 35.60 7.76 21.82
N PRO A 41 36.18 8.29 22.90
CA PRO A 41 36.65 9.66 22.93
C PRO A 41 37.78 9.84 21.92
N GLN A 42 37.53 10.59 20.87
CA GLN A 42 38.59 11.14 20.04
C GLN A 42 39.39 12.09 20.92
N LYS A 43 40.71 11.95 20.90
CA LYS A 43 41.65 12.83 21.60
C LYS A 43 41.33 14.28 21.27
N THR A 44 40.81 14.99 22.23
CA THR A 44 40.49 16.41 22.19
C THR A 44 41.75 17.21 21.91
N VAL A 45 41.73 17.97 20.83
CA VAL A 45 42.54 19.16 20.68
C VAL A 45 42.05 20.16 21.72
N ALA A 46 42.92 20.63 22.57
CA ALA A 46 42.61 21.55 23.64
C ALA A 46 42.06 22.86 23.06
N VAL A 47 40.74 22.99 23.02
CA VAL A 47 40.04 24.27 22.92
C VAL A 47 39.84 24.76 24.36
N SER A 48 40.31 25.98 24.63
CA SER A 48 40.42 26.54 25.96
C SER A 48 39.15 26.37 26.81
N GLU A 49 39.31 25.81 28.01
CA GLU A 49 38.26 25.56 29.03
C GLU A 49 37.34 26.74 29.35
N THR A 50 37.73 27.94 28.95
CA THR A 50 37.03 29.20 29.21
C THR A 50 35.81 29.43 28.33
N VAL A 51 35.74 28.90 27.10
CA VAL A 51 34.60 29.06 26.18
C VAL A 51 33.55 28.02 26.49
N ALA A 52 33.96 26.76 26.77
CA ALA A 52 33.05 25.68 27.13
C ALA A 52 32.27 25.94 28.43
N LYS A 53 32.91 26.55 29.42
CA LYS A 53 32.23 26.94 30.69
C LYS A 53 31.23 28.08 30.52
N LYS A 54 31.38 28.94 29.50
CA LYS A 54 30.45 30.06 29.27
C LYS A 54 29.19 29.64 28.52
N GLU A 55 29.28 28.64 27.65
CA GLU A 55 28.11 28.10 26.93
C GLU A 55 27.29 27.14 27.78
N MET A 56 27.91 26.35 28.68
CA MET A 56 27.17 25.48 29.62
C MET A 56 26.41 26.27 30.71
N ARG A 57 26.82 27.53 31.04
CA ARG A 57 26.10 28.34 32.03
C ARG A 57 24.78 28.93 31.56
N ALA A 58 24.47 28.89 30.28
CA ALA A 58 23.26 29.49 29.72
C ALA A 58 22.02 28.57 29.78
N VAL A 59 22.11 27.35 30.29
CA VAL A 59 21.02 26.34 30.30
C VAL A 59 20.61 25.88 31.71
N GLU A 60 21.27 26.37 32.75
CA GLU A 60 20.88 26.08 34.13
C GLU A 60 19.65 26.89 34.54
N ALA A 61 18.45 26.30 34.43
CA ALA A 61 17.31 26.78 35.20
C ALA A 61 17.62 26.51 36.70
N PRO A 62 17.41 27.52 37.59
CA PRO A 62 17.77 27.37 38.99
C PRO A 62 17.00 26.23 39.62
N ALA A 63 17.70 25.16 40.04
CA ALA A 63 17.16 24.12 40.87
C ALA A 63 16.67 24.72 42.18
N ARG A 64 15.36 24.82 42.37
CA ARG A 64 14.78 25.14 43.69
C ARG A 64 14.81 23.88 44.53
N ASN A 65 15.59 23.81 45.58
CA ASN A 65 15.82 22.76 46.59
C ASN A 65 17.16 22.02 46.49
N GLY A 66 18.23 22.57 45.95
CA GLY A 66 19.57 22.01 46.01
C GLY A 66 19.83 20.79 45.10
N GLN A 67 18.82 20.30 44.35
CA GLN A 67 19.01 19.20 43.41
C GLN A 67 19.51 19.72 42.06
N THR A 68 20.42 19.01 41.44
CA THR A 68 20.89 19.32 40.07
C THR A 68 19.82 18.92 39.06
N TRP A 69 19.84 19.53 37.86
CA TRP A 69 18.95 19.15 36.76
C TRP A 69 19.10 17.66 36.42
N GLU A 70 20.31 17.11 36.52
CA GLU A 70 20.61 15.71 36.22
C GLU A 70 19.93 14.76 37.23
N GLU A 71 19.92 15.09 38.50
CA GLU A 71 19.23 14.31 39.55
C GLU A 71 17.72 14.34 39.35
N VAL A 72 17.15 15.49 39.03
CA VAL A 72 15.70 15.65 38.74
C VAL A 72 15.30 14.84 37.50
N MET A 73 16.10 14.90 36.44
CA MET A 73 15.81 14.13 35.22
C MET A 73 15.96 12.61 35.43
N THR A 74 16.94 12.18 36.23
CA THR A 74 17.12 10.78 36.58
C THR A 74 15.90 10.27 37.34
N SER A 75 15.43 11.01 38.35
CA SER A 75 14.23 10.69 39.10
C SER A 75 12.99 10.64 38.23
N ALA A 76 12.84 11.57 37.31
CA ALA A 76 11.74 11.60 36.35
C ALA A 76 11.76 10.39 35.39
N ILE A 77 12.93 10.02 34.87
CA ILE A 77 13.11 8.83 34.04
C ILE A 77 12.72 7.55 34.76
N HIS A 78 13.16 7.42 36.03
CA HIS A 78 12.80 6.26 36.89
C HIS A 78 11.29 6.21 37.09
N PHE A 79 10.67 7.30 37.54
CA PHE A 79 9.23 7.37 37.72
C PHE A 79 8.44 7.00 36.47
N ILE A 80 8.80 7.57 35.31
CA ILE A 80 8.12 7.30 34.07
C ILE A 80 8.30 5.84 33.65
N LYS A 81 9.50 5.26 33.78
CA LYS A 81 9.77 3.85 33.46
C LYS A 81 9.08 2.88 34.43
N ASP A 82 8.89 3.26 35.66
CA ASP A 82 8.21 2.43 36.67
C ASP A 82 6.69 2.44 36.46
N SER A 83 6.14 3.60 36.06
CA SER A 83 4.70 3.80 35.86
C SER A 83 4.21 3.36 34.48
N TYR A 84 5.06 3.48 33.46
CA TYR A 84 4.66 3.28 32.05
C TYR A 84 5.62 2.35 31.32
N GLU A 85 5.07 1.54 30.43
CA GLU A 85 5.82 0.89 29.37
C GLU A 85 5.85 1.81 28.16
N LEU A 86 7.02 2.03 27.58
CA LEU A 86 7.27 3.03 26.56
C LEU A 86 7.86 2.38 25.32
N ARG A 87 7.47 2.85 24.15
CA ARG A 87 8.10 2.49 22.87
C ARG A 87 8.00 3.66 21.88
N PHE A 88 8.87 3.69 20.89
CA PHE A 88 8.83 4.65 19.81
C PHE A 88 8.39 3.98 18.52
N ASN A 89 7.19 4.34 18.02
CA ASN A 89 6.65 3.81 16.78
C ASN A 89 7.35 4.46 15.59
N LEU A 90 8.13 3.66 14.86
CA LEU A 90 8.94 4.12 13.72
C LEU A 90 8.08 4.55 12.53
N LEU A 91 6.95 3.89 12.31
CA LEU A 91 6.08 4.17 11.17
C LEU A 91 5.33 5.50 11.36
N ASP A 92 4.78 5.71 12.56
CA ASP A 92 4.08 6.95 12.92
C ASP A 92 5.04 8.06 13.42
N ALA A 93 6.32 7.74 13.65
CA ALA A 93 7.36 8.61 14.21
C ALA A 93 6.91 9.32 15.51
N ARG A 94 6.31 8.56 16.41
CA ARG A 94 5.82 9.08 17.70
C ARG A 94 6.01 8.08 18.83
N PRO A 95 6.18 8.58 20.06
CA PRO A 95 6.21 7.72 21.23
C PRO A 95 4.81 7.17 21.52
N GLU A 96 4.78 5.94 21.99
CA GLU A 96 3.60 5.25 22.49
C GLU A 96 3.88 4.77 23.91
N LEU A 97 2.83 4.70 24.72
CA LEU A 97 2.92 4.25 26.10
C LEU A 97 1.66 3.50 26.53
N ARG A 98 1.83 2.65 27.52
CA ARG A 98 0.74 2.03 28.30
C ARG A 98 1.08 2.04 29.79
N ALA A 99 0.07 2.11 30.66
CA ALA A 99 0.28 2.00 32.10
C ALA A 99 0.71 0.58 32.48
N LYS A 100 1.67 0.46 33.41
CA LYS A 100 2.11 -0.82 33.94
C LYS A 100 1.22 -1.34 35.06
N HIS A 101 0.61 -0.43 35.80
CA HIS A 101 -0.22 -0.75 36.95
C HIS A 101 -1.63 -0.22 36.77
N GLU A 102 -2.62 -1.02 37.15
CA GLU A 102 -4.02 -0.61 37.19
C GLU A 102 -4.20 0.37 38.35
N THR A 103 -4.20 1.67 38.05
CA THR A 103 -4.48 2.72 39.00
C THR A 103 -5.69 3.52 38.54
N ASP A 104 -6.79 3.47 39.28
CA ASP A 104 -8.04 4.23 39.12
C ASP A 104 -8.81 4.03 37.82
N LEU A 105 -10.02 3.51 37.91
CA LEU A 105 -10.98 3.20 36.85
C LEU A 105 -11.25 4.34 35.85
N THR A 106 -11.03 5.59 36.22
CA THR A 106 -11.21 6.77 35.36
C THR A 106 -10.00 7.08 34.48
N ARG A 107 -8.79 6.70 34.87
CA ARG A 107 -7.56 6.80 34.08
C ARG A 107 -7.39 5.63 33.12
N GLU A 108 -7.89 4.45 33.48
CA GLU A 108 -7.83 3.23 32.67
C GLU A 108 -8.52 3.38 31.29
N SER A 109 -9.57 4.20 31.19
CA SER A 109 -10.26 4.44 29.90
C SER A 109 -9.42 5.28 28.94
N LEU A 110 -8.46 6.07 29.42
CA LEU A 110 -7.60 6.95 28.61
C LEU A 110 -6.20 6.36 28.35
N LEU A 111 -5.72 5.50 29.27
CA LEU A 111 -4.47 4.76 29.16
C LEU A 111 -4.81 3.28 29.00
N ALA A 112 -5.42 2.94 27.90
CA ALA A 112 -5.91 1.61 27.56
C ALA A 112 -4.91 0.49 27.95
N LYS A 113 -5.41 -0.75 28.12
CA LYS A 113 -4.58 -1.96 28.25
C LYS A 113 -3.55 -2.09 27.14
N ASP A 114 -3.75 -1.38 26.03
CA ASP A 114 -2.91 -1.35 24.84
C ASP A 114 -2.09 -0.06 24.77
N PHE A 115 -1.01 -0.11 23.99
CA PHE A 115 -0.19 1.07 23.72
C PHE A 115 -1.00 2.16 23.03
N CYS A 116 -0.96 3.37 23.58
CA CYS A 116 -1.57 4.55 22.98
C CYS A 116 -0.52 5.64 22.67
N PRO A 117 -0.77 6.51 21.66
CA PRO A 117 0.14 7.60 21.36
C PRO A 117 0.28 8.58 22.51
N ALA A 118 1.50 9.07 22.75
CA ALA A 118 1.76 10.11 23.74
C ALA A 118 1.19 11.45 23.27
N THR A 119 -0.11 11.65 23.44
CA THR A 119 -0.80 12.89 23.11
C THR A 119 -0.38 14.04 24.06
N PRO A 120 -0.58 15.32 23.70
CA PRO A 120 -0.34 16.43 24.62
C PRO A 120 -1.05 16.27 25.98
N THR A 121 -2.27 15.73 25.99
CA THR A 121 -3.02 15.45 27.22
C THR A 121 -2.28 14.44 28.11
N ILE A 122 -1.82 13.33 27.52
CA ILE A 122 -1.07 12.31 28.25
C ILE A 122 0.25 12.85 28.76
N ILE A 123 0.98 13.63 27.96
CA ILE A 123 2.24 14.25 28.38
C ILE A 123 2.01 15.19 29.57
N ASN A 124 0.97 16.02 29.51
CA ASN A 124 0.61 16.90 30.63
C ASN A 124 0.20 16.10 31.88
N THR A 125 -0.51 14.97 31.73
CA THR A 125 -0.84 14.07 32.85
C THR A 125 0.44 13.55 33.53
N ILE A 126 1.39 13.07 32.73
CA ILE A 126 2.70 12.62 33.25
C ILE A 126 3.40 13.73 34.02
N VAL A 127 3.39 14.98 33.52
CA VAL A 127 4.01 16.13 34.21
C VAL A 127 3.32 16.42 35.55
N VAL A 128 1.98 16.38 35.58
CA VAL A 128 1.19 16.57 36.80
C VAL A 128 1.50 15.49 37.81
N ASP A 129 1.59 14.22 37.38
CA ASP A 129 1.95 13.09 38.27
C ASP A 129 3.37 13.23 38.84
N LEU A 130 4.33 13.61 38.01
CA LEU A 130 5.69 13.89 38.44
C LEU A 130 5.73 14.98 39.53
N HIS A 131 4.98 16.07 39.31
CA HIS A 131 4.88 17.17 40.30
C HIS A 131 4.23 16.71 41.61
N ALA A 132 3.18 15.89 41.53
CA ALA A 132 2.52 15.30 42.70
C ALA A 132 3.49 14.44 43.54
N HIS A 133 4.47 13.80 42.93
CA HIS A 133 5.55 13.04 43.57
C HIS A 133 6.78 13.89 43.91
N GLY A 134 6.67 15.23 43.83
CA GLY A 134 7.77 16.14 44.22
C GLY A 134 8.85 16.33 43.15
N ILE A 135 8.70 15.70 41.96
CA ILE A 135 9.67 15.75 40.86
C ILE A 135 9.28 16.89 39.95
N ARG A 136 9.99 18.03 40.04
CA ARG A 136 9.66 19.27 39.29
C ARG A 136 10.36 19.30 37.94
N VAL A 137 9.67 18.85 36.88
CA VAL A 137 10.13 18.88 35.49
C VAL A 137 9.23 19.76 34.63
N TRP A 138 9.75 20.25 33.49
CA TRP A 138 8.96 20.94 32.49
C TRP A 138 8.41 19.95 31.47
N ASP A 139 7.26 20.25 30.90
CA ASP A 139 6.65 19.47 29.78
C ASP A 139 7.63 19.28 28.62
N ARG A 140 8.45 20.29 28.32
CA ARG A 140 9.49 20.22 27.28
C ARG A 140 10.54 19.14 27.56
N ASP A 141 10.87 18.90 28.83
CA ASP A 141 11.88 17.90 29.20
C ASP A 141 11.31 16.49 29.11
N VAL A 142 10.05 16.31 29.52
CA VAL A 142 9.31 15.06 29.29
C VAL A 142 9.15 14.79 27.79
N LYS A 143 8.81 15.80 26.97
CA LYS A 143 8.78 15.68 25.52
C LYS A 143 10.13 15.26 24.93
N ARG A 144 11.23 15.89 25.37
CA ARG A 144 12.59 15.53 24.92
C ARG A 144 12.93 14.08 25.23
N LEU A 145 12.56 13.59 26.43
CA LEU A 145 12.75 12.19 26.79
C LEU A 145 11.95 11.27 25.85
N LEU A 146 10.66 11.52 25.68
CA LEU A 146 9.77 10.68 24.89
C LEU A 146 10.13 10.69 23.40
N TYR A 147 10.61 11.80 22.84
CA TYR A 147 11.04 11.91 21.45
C TYR A 147 12.54 11.66 21.25
N SER A 148 13.22 11.09 22.22
CA SER A 148 14.63 10.71 22.10
C SER A 148 14.77 9.23 21.69
N LEU A 149 15.97 8.87 21.21
CA LEU A 149 16.32 7.48 20.89
C LEU A 149 16.54 6.59 22.13
N SER A 150 16.18 7.07 23.32
CA SER A 150 16.27 6.30 24.56
C SER A 150 15.13 5.30 24.74
N LEU A 151 14.09 5.38 23.91
CA LEU A 151 12.98 4.44 23.92
C LEU A 151 13.25 3.19 23.06
N PRO A 152 12.69 2.03 23.41
CA PRO A 152 12.68 0.86 22.53
C PRO A 152 12.01 1.21 21.19
N LEU A 153 12.68 0.90 20.09
CA LEU A 153 12.14 1.11 18.77
C LEU A 153 11.14 0.00 18.43
N TYR A 154 9.98 0.38 17.95
CA TYR A 154 8.88 -0.50 17.58
C TYR A 154 8.46 -0.25 16.13
N HIS A 155 8.35 -1.31 15.36
CA HIS A 155 7.78 -1.25 14.01
C HIS A 155 6.58 -2.21 13.92
N PRO A 156 5.33 -1.70 13.79
CA PRO A 156 4.12 -2.51 13.91
C PRO A 156 4.11 -3.77 13.05
N PHE A 157 4.52 -3.64 11.79
CA PHE A 157 4.54 -4.76 10.84
C PHE A 157 5.66 -5.74 11.12
N ASN A 158 6.84 -5.25 11.55
CA ASN A 158 7.97 -6.10 11.87
C ASN A 158 7.67 -7.00 13.08
N ASP A 159 7.12 -6.39 14.12
CA ASP A 159 6.79 -7.10 15.36
C ASP A 159 5.63 -8.08 15.11
N TYR A 160 4.60 -7.68 14.33
CA TYR A 160 3.52 -8.60 13.94
C TYR A 160 4.06 -9.79 13.16
N MET A 161 4.88 -9.55 12.14
CA MET A 161 5.45 -10.61 11.30
C MET A 161 6.40 -11.53 12.07
N ALA A 162 7.13 -11.00 13.06
CA ALA A 162 8.02 -11.79 13.93
C ALA A 162 7.28 -12.70 14.90
N CYS A 163 6.02 -12.36 15.24
CA CYS A 163 5.17 -13.13 16.15
C CYS A 163 4.27 -14.15 15.45
N LEU A 164 4.30 -14.22 14.11
CA LEU A 164 3.47 -15.17 13.37
C LEU A 164 3.79 -16.62 13.74
N PRO A 165 2.78 -17.48 13.89
CA PRO A 165 2.98 -18.90 14.09
C PRO A 165 3.54 -19.56 12.81
N GLU A 166 3.93 -20.82 12.92
CA GLU A 166 4.20 -21.66 11.76
C GLU A 166 2.89 -21.92 11.00
N TRP A 167 2.93 -21.82 9.66
CA TRP A 167 1.76 -22.10 8.83
C TRP A 167 1.34 -23.56 8.92
N ASP A 168 0.08 -23.80 9.20
CA ASP A 168 -0.51 -25.13 9.37
C ASP A 168 -0.84 -25.87 8.06
N GLY A 169 -0.58 -25.24 6.89
CA GLY A 169 -0.82 -25.83 5.57
C GLY A 169 -2.22 -25.60 4.99
N ARG A 170 -3.16 -24.98 5.72
CA ARG A 170 -4.50 -24.65 5.20
C ARG A 170 -4.47 -23.37 4.36
N ASP A 171 -5.11 -23.42 3.17
CA ASP A 171 -5.16 -22.29 2.24
C ASP A 171 -6.28 -21.29 2.58
N ARG A 172 -5.97 -20.37 3.48
CA ARG A 172 -6.90 -19.30 3.93
C ARG A 172 -7.00 -18.16 2.95
N VAL A 173 -5.99 -17.96 2.11
CA VAL A 173 -6.00 -16.89 1.10
C VAL A 173 -7.07 -17.20 0.04
N THR A 174 -7.12 -18.41 -0.45
CA THR A 174 -8.18 -18.86 -1.38
C THR A 174 -9.56 -18.81 -0.73
N GLU A 175 -9.68 -19.25 0.53
CA GLU A 175 -10.94 -19.18 1.26
C GLU A 175 -11.44 -17.73 1.41
N LEU A 176 -10.56 -16.80 1.72
CA LEU A 176 -10.89 -15.37 1.82
C LEU A 176 -11.29 -14.79 0.45
N ALA A 177 -10.57 -15.14 -0.62
CA ALA A 177 -10.90 -14.72 -1.98
C ALA A 177 -12.30 -15.19 -2.40
N LYS A 178 -12.65 -16.43 -2.10
CA LYS A 178 -13.96 -17.03 -2.43
C LYS A 178 -15.14 -16.40 -1.72
N ARG A 179 -14.93 -15.68 -0.62
CA ARG A 179 -16.01 -14.87 -0.01
C ARG A 179 -16.52 -13.79 -0.97
N VAL A 180 -15.71 -13.34 -1.91
CA VAL A 180 -16.06 -12.31 -2.92
C VAL A 180 -16.55 -12.96 -4.20
N SER A 181 -15.81 -13.92 -4.76
CA SER A 181 -16.13 -14.61 -6.00
C SER A 181 -15.34 -15.91 -6.15
N GLU A 182 -15.97 -16.91 -6.74
CA GLU A 182 -15.32 -18.18 -7.10
C GLU A 182 -14.61 -18.12 -8.45
N ASN A 183 -14.63 -16.98 -9.15
CA ASN A 183 -13.94 -16.82 -10.43
C ASN A 183 -12.45 -17.16 -10.30
N PRO A 184 -11.92 -18.13 -11.07
CA PRO A 184 -10.52 -18.56 -10.94
C PRO A 184 -9.50 -17.43 -11.16
N LEU A 185 -9.78 -16.50 -12.09
CA LEU A 185 -8.93 -15.36 -12.34
C LEU A 185 -8.88 -14.41 -11.12
N TRP A 186 -10.04 -14.21 -10.48
CA TRP A 186 -10.12 -13.43 -9.24
C TRP A 186 -9.31 -14.10 -8.13
N VAL A 187 -9.52 -15.39 -7.88
CA VAL A 187 -8.84 -16.14 -6.80
C VAL A 187 -7.32 -16.10 -7.01
N LYS A 188 -6.85 -16.39 -8.25
CA LYS A 188 -5.42 -16.32 -8.60
C LYS A 188 -4.86 -14.93 -8.40
N GLY A 189 -5.54 -13.91 -8.95
CA GLY A 189 -5.09 -12.52 -8.89
C GLY A 189 -5.12 -11.94 -7.48
N PHE A 190 -6.12 -12.29 -6.67
CA PHE A 190 -6.20 -11.89 -5.26
C PHE A 190 -5.04 -12.49 -4.45
N SER A 191 -4.71 -13.77 -4.65
CA SER A 191 -3.58 -14.44 -3.99
C SER A 191 -2.25 -13.78 -4.35
N ILE A 192 -2.03 -13.44 -5.64
CA ILE A 192 -0.87 -12.70 -6.11
C ILE A 192 -0.80 -11.32 -5.44
N TRP A 193 -1.93 -10.60 -5.38
CA TRP A 193 -2.01 -9.27 -4.77
C TRP A 193 -1.71 -9.31 -3.27
N MET A 194 -2.23 -10.29 -2.53
CA MET A 194 -1.96 -10.48 -1.10
C MET A 194 -0.46 -10.76 -0.86
N ARG A 195 0.15 -11.65 -1.64
CA ARG A 195 1.61 -11.89 -1.58
C ARG A 195 2.39 -10.63 -1.92
N GLY A 196 1.98 -9.87 -2.94
CA GLY A 196 2.61 -8.60 -3.31
C GLY A 196 2.55 -7.56 -2.19
N MET A 197 1.44 -7.49 -1.45
CA MET A 197 1.27 -6.62 -0.30
C MET A 197 2.23 -7.00 0.85
N VAL A 198 2.26 -8.27 1.23
CA VAL A 198 3.14 -8.76 2.31
C VAL A 198 4.61 -8.65 1.91
N LYS A 199 4.97 -8.99 0.66
CA LYS A 199 6.33 -8.81 0.14
C LYS A 199 6.79 -7.36 0.22
N GLN A 200 5.91 -6.41 -0.12
CA GLN A 200 6.20 -4.98 -0.01
C GLN A 200 6.49 -4.57 1.44
N TRP A 201 5.72 -5.07 2.42
CA TRP A 201 6.00 -4.81 3.84
C TRP A 201 7.36 -5.38 4.25
N MET A 202 7.66 -6.63 3.88
CA MET A 202 8.96 -7.26 4.18
C MET A 202 10.15 -6.47 3.61
N GLU A 203 10.01 -5.89 2.42
CA GLU A 203 11.06 -5.08 1.78
C GLU A 203 11.21 -3.70 2.45
N CYS A 204 10.10 -3.09 2.92
CA CYS A 204 10.16 -1.81 3.64
C CYS A 204 10.90 -1.93 4.97
N MET A 205 10.91 -3.12 5.59
CA MET A 205 11.60 -3.39 6.85
C MET A 205 13.10 -3.65 6.68
N ASN A 206 13.55 -3.98 5.49
CA ASN A 206 14.96 -4.20 5.19
C ASN A 206 15.70 -2.86 5.03
N THR A 207 16.25 -2.33 6.13
CA THR A 207 16.99 -1.06 6.15
C THR A 207 18.37 -1.14 5.48
N ASP A 208 18.88 -2.32 5.16
CA ASP A 208 20.12 -2.51 4.42
C ASP A 208 19.94 -2.22 2.92
N GLN A 209 19.74 -0.93 2.59
CA GLN A 209 19.61 -0.40 1.21
C GLN A 209 20.83 -0.69 0.31
N LYS A 210 21.88 -1.35 0.81
CA LYS A 210 23.06 -1.76 0.06
C LYS A 210 23.02 -3.21 -0.41
N ALA A 211 22.12 -4.01 0.12
CA ALA A 211 22.00 -5.41 -0.25
C ALA A 211 21.09 -5.54 -1.47
N SER A 212 21.70 -5.49 -2.61
CA SER A 212 21.21 -5.85 -3.95
C SER A 212 20.19 -4.87 -4.58
N PRO A 213 20.47 -4.35 -5.75
CA PRO A 213 19.44 -3.92 -6.68
C PRO A 213 18.76 -5.19 -7.21
N ALA A 214 18.15 -5.99 -6.35
CA ALA A 214 17.46 -7.17 -6.77
C ALA A 214 16.23 -6.72 -7.56
N ILE A 215 16.20 -7.10 -8.79
CA ILE A 215 15.16 -7.42 -9.78
C ILE A 215 13.70 -6.95 -9.48
N TRP A 216 13.35 -6.61 -8.26
CA TRP A 216 12.02 -6.11 -7.91
C TRP A 216 12.00 -4.58 -7.93
N ASP A 217 11.71 -4.04 -9.12
CA ASP A 217 11.79 -2.61 -9.43
C ASP A 217 10.48 -1.84 -9.17
N GLY A 218 9.53 -2.44 -8.51
CA GLY A 218 8.24 -1.80 -8.24
C GLY A 218 7.55 -2.31 -6.99
N GLY A 219 6.70 -1.48 -6.38
CA GLY A 219 5.78 -1.91 -5.34
C GLY A 219 4.67 -2.83 -5.87
N ASN A 220 3.74 -3.25 -5.03
CA ASN A 220 2.55 -3.98 -5.45
C ASN A 220 1.75 -3.14 -6.46
N GLN A 221 1.82 -3.50 -7.74
CA GLN A 221 1.21 -2.74 -8.84
C GLN A 221 -0.22 -3.18 -9.14
N LEU A 222 -0.70 -4.22 -8.50
CA LEU A 222 -2.07 -4.71 -8.66
C LEU A 222 -2.99 -4.07 -7.62
N ALA A 223 -4.22 -3.80 -8.01
CA ALA A 223 -5.28 -3.31 -7.14
C ALA A 223 -6.59 -4.05 -7.47
N PRO A 224 -7.10 -4.88 -6.58
CA PRO A 224 -8.44 -5.46 -6.68
C PRO A 224 -9.52 -4.38 -6.64
N ILE A 225 -10.53 -4.47 -7.51
CA ILE A 225 -11.69 -3.55 -7.52
C ILE A 225 -12.96 -4.38 -7.39
N LEU A 226 -13.67 -4.21 -6.28
CA LEU A 226 -14.91 -4.91 -5.99
C LEU A 226 -16.09 -4.13 -6.56
N VAL A 227 -16.78 -4.70 -7.53
CA VAL A 227 -17.83 -4.02 -8.28
C VAL A 227 -19.20 -4.64 -7.98
N SER A 228 -20.18 -3.84 -7.63
CA SER A 228 -21.59 -4.27 -7.54
C SER A 228 -22.52 -3.10 -7.72
N ARG A 229 -23.55 -3.26 -8.53
CA ARG A 229 -24.63 -2.26 -8.68
C ARG A 229 -25.52 -2.16 -7.43
N GLN A 230 -25.56 -3.25 -6.64
CA GLN A 230 -26.33 -3.27 -5.39
C GLN A 230 -25.51 -2.66 -4.26
N GLN A 231 -26.15 -1.84 -3.45
CA GLN A 231 -25.60 -1.34 -2.18
C GLN A 231 -25.74 -2.41 -1.09
N GLY A 232 -24.98 -2.28 0.00
CA GLY A 232 -25.07 -3.22 1.13
C GLY A 232 -24.39 -4.58 0.89
N MET A 233 -23.61 -4.74 -0.19
CA MET A 233 -22.88 -5.97 -0.50
C MET A 233 -21.61 -6.16 0.35
N HIS A 234 -21.39 -5.36 1.37
CA HIS A 234 -20.28 -5.39 2.33
C HIS A 234 -18.88 -5.24 1.71
N LYS A 235 -18.76 -4.62 0.51
CA LYS A 235 -17.49 -4.41 -0.18
C LYS A 235 -16.45 -3.68 0.68
N SER A 236 -16.80 -2.51 1.22
CA SER A 236 -15.89 -1.70 2.06
C SER A 236 -15.58 -2.38 3.41
N SER A 237 -16.53 -3.18 3.94
CA SER A 237 -16.31 -4.00 5.14
C SER A 237 -15.28 -5.08 4.87
N PHE A 238 -15.35 -5.77 3.72
CA PHE A 238 -14.35 -6.74 3.30
C PHE A 238 -12.97 -6.13 3.15
N CYS A 239 -12.87 -4.92 2.57
CA CYS A 239 -11.59 -4.22 2.46
C CYS A 239 -10.93 -3.99 3.83
N ARG A 240 -11.72 -3.66 4.87
CA ARG A 240 -11.22 -3.49 6.24
C ARG A 240 -10.84 -4.80 6.91
N LEU A 241 -11.52 -5.90 6.55
CA LEU A 241 -11.28 -7.23 7.11
C LEU A 241 -9.92 -7.82 6.69
N ILE A 242 -9.29 -7.30 5.66
CA ILE A 242 -8.01 -7.82 5.15
C ILE A 242 -6.90 -7.65 6.18
N LEU A 243 -6.79 -6.48 6.83
CA LEU A 243 -5.77 -6.26 7.86
C LEU A 243 -6.17 -6.89 9.20
N PRO A 244 -5.20 -7.44 9.94
CA PRO A 244 -5.46 -7.94 11.28
C PRO A 244 -5.84 -6.78 12.22
N PRO A 245 -6.64 -7.04 13.28
CA PRO A 245 -7.10 -6.00 14.19
C PRO A 245 -5.98 -5.13 14.78
N VAL A 246 -4.83 -5.72 15.09
CA VAL A 246 -3.65 -5.01 15.63
C VAL A 246 -3.03 -4.02 14.64
N LEU A 247 -3.25 -4.20 13.33
CA LEU A 247 -2.77 -3.32 12.26
C LEU A 247 -3.88 -2.48 11.63
N SER A 248 -5.11 -2.53 12.15
CA SER A 248 -6.29 -1.84 11.58
C SER A 248 -6.13 -0.33 11.49
N THR A 249 -5.30 0.29 12.34
CA THR A 249 -4.97 1.74 12.28
C THR A 249 -4.18 2.13 11.04
N TYR A 250 -3.63 1.17 10.32
CA TYR A 250 -2.89 1.37 9.07
C TYR A 250 -3.74 1.09 7.82
N PHE A 251 -5.05 1.02 7.99
CA PHE A 251 -6.05 1.06 6.92
C PHE A 251 -6.61 2.47 6.77
N THR A 252 -6.90 2.88 5.53
CA THR A 252 -7.66 4.10 5.25
C THR A 252 -8.55 3.94 4.01
N ASP A 253 -9.73 4.55 4.06
CA ASP A 253 -10.63 4.75 2.92
C ASP A 253 -10.63 6.20 2.43
N LYS A 254 -9.74 7.04 2.97
CA LYS A 254 -9.59 8.44 2.61
C LYS A 254 -8.27 8.65 1.89
N PHE A 255 -8.32 8.63 0.57
CA PHE A 255 -7.15 8.89 -0.26
C PHE A 255 -7.51 9.90 -1.36
N ASP A 256 -6.95 11.10 -1.23
CA ASP A 256 -7.18 12.18 -2.18
C ASP A 256 -6.16 12.09 -3.32
N LEU A 257 -6.64 11.86 -4.54
CA LEU A 257 -5.83 11.82 -5.77
C LEU A 257 -5.75 13.18 -6.50
N SER A 258 -6.24 14.27 -5.89
CA SER A 258 -6.14 15.59 -6.48
C SER A 258 -4.67 16.04 -6.66
N GLY A 259 -4.44 16.98 -7.59
CA GLY A 259 -3.08 17.46 -7.88
C GLY A 259 -2.42 18.26 -6.77
N LYS A 260 -3.18 18.60 -5.72
CA LYS A 260 -2.70 19.39 -4.56
C LYS A 260 -2.42 18.55 -3.33
N ALA A 261 -2.82 17.26 -3.34
CA ALA A 261 -2.68 16.38 -2.20
C ALA A 261 -1.23 15.91 -2.02
N ASN A 262 -0.83 15.73 -0.77
CA ASN A 262 0.40 15.01 -0.43
C ASN A 262 0.08 13.50 -0.44
N HIS A 263 0.47 12.82 -1.50
CA HIS A 263 0.21 11.38 -1.68
C HIS A 263 1.25 10.52 -0.96
N GLU A 264 2.46 11.03 -0.82
CA GLU A 264 3.63 10.29 -0.36
C GLU A 264 3.50 9.91 1.11
N TYR A 265 3.01 10.81 1.95
CA TYR A 265 2.87 10.53 3.37
C TYR A 265 1.83 9.42 3.66
N PRO A 266 0.59 9.45 3.14
CA PRO A 266 -0.33 8.33 3.29
C PRO A 266 0.22 7.01 2.74
N MET A 267 0.90 7.03 1.60
CA MET A 267 1.46 5.83 0.99
C MET A 267 2.63 5.23 1.78
N SER A 268 3.36 6.03 2.55
CA SER A 268 4.43 5.54 3.42
C SER A 268 3.93 5.04 4.77
N ARG A 269 2.74 5.50 5.20
CA ARG A 269 2.18 5.21 6.52
C ARG A 269 1.16 4.08 6.51
N PHE A 270 0.19 4.12 5.58
CA PHE A 270 -0.86 3.12 5.51
C PHE A 270 -0.38 1.86 4.78
N ALA A 271 -0.81 0.71 5.26
CA ALA A 271 -0.52 -0.58 4.63
C ALA A 271 -1.52 -0.93 3.53
N LEU A 272 -2.77 -0.50 3.73
CA LEU A 272 -3.86 -0.74 2.79
C LEU A 272 -4.71 0.53 2.64
N ILE A 273 -4.83 0.98 1.40
CA ILE A 273 -5.65 2.12 1.00
C ILE A 273 -6.83 1.61 0.19
N ASN A 274 -8.04 1.78 0.71
CA ASN A 274 -9.25 1.52 -0.04
C ASN A 274 -9.66 2.76 -0.84
N MET A 275 -9.70 2.61 -2.14
CA MET A 275 -10.22 3.61 -3.07
C MET A 275 -11.74 3.44 -3.18
N ASP A 276 -12.45 3.97 -2.17
CA ASP A 276 -13.90 3.90 -2.16
C ASP A 276 -14.48 4.73 -3.32
N GLU A 277 -15.60 4.27 -3.91
CA GLU A 277 -16.22 4.92 -5.07
C GLU A 277 -15.23 5.14 -6.24
N PHE A 278 -14.47 4.09 -6.58
CA PHE A 278 -13.44 4.10 -7.63
C PHE A 278 -13.96 4.66 -8.98
N ASP A 279 -15.24 4.50 -9.26
CA ASP A 279 -15.90 5.02 -10.44
C ASP A 279 -15.94 6.56 -10.52
N ARG A 280 -15.75 7.26 -9.40
CA ARG A 280 -15.72 8.74 -9.39
C ARG A 280 -14.40 9.34 -9.83
N PHE A 281 -13.33 8.55 -9.86
CA PHE A 281 -12.04 9.07 -10.29
C PHE A 281 -12.05 9.47 -11.77
N SER A 282 -11.52 10.65 -12.02
CA SER A 282 -11.27 11.15 -13.36
C SER A 282 -10.15 10.37 -14.06
N SER A 283 -10.09 10.46 -15.39
CA SER A 283 -9.01 9.83 -16.15
C SER A 283 -7.63 10.34 -15.75
N THR A 284 -7.49 11.60 -15.35
CA THR A 284 -6.25 12.20 -14.86
C THR A 284 -5.81 11.61 -13.52
N GLU A 285 -6.76 11.41 -12.59
CA GLU A 285 -6.51 10.79 -11.30
C GLU A 285 -6.12 9.32 -11.45
N LEU A 286 -6.77 8.58 -12.34
CA LEU A 286 -6.39 7.19 -12.64
C LEU A 286 -4.98 7.09 -13.24
N VAL A 287 -4.56 8.03 -14.09
CA VAL A 287 -3.18 8.09 -14.60
C VAL A 287 -2.21 8.34 -13.44
N ARG A 288 -2.54 9.26 -12.54
CA ARG A 288 -1.73 9.56 -11.36
C ARG A 288 -1.62 8.33 -10.45
N LEU A 289 -2.74 7.66 -10.17
CA LEU A 289 -2.76 6.43 -9.38
C LEU A 289 -1.85 5.36 -9.97
N LYS A 290 -1.94 5.12 -11.29
CA LYS A 290 -1.06 4.18 -12.00
C LYS A 290 0.42 4.49 -11.81
N ASN A 291 0.79 5.77 -11.78
CA ASN A 291 2.17 6.22 -11.53
C ASN A 291 2.57 6.00 -10.06
N LEU A 292 1.69 6.34 -9.12
CA LEU A 292 1.91 6.13 -7.69
C LEU A 292 2.09 4.64 -7.35
N MET A 293 1.33 3.75 -8.01
CA MET A 293 1.45 2.30 -7.84
C MET A 293 2.80 1.73 -8.32
N GLN A 294 3.56 2.45 -9.12
CA GLN A 294 4.91 2.02 -9.56
C GLN A 294 6.01 2.49 -8.61
N MET A 295 5.74 3.49 -7.78
CA MET A 295 6.75 4.04 -6.88
C MET A 295 7.06 3.04 -5.76
N ARG A 296 8.34 2.74 -5.56
CA ARG A 296 8.83 1.96 -4.42
C ARG A 296 9.33 2.87 -3.30
N MET A 297 10.07 3.90 -3.68
CA MET A 297 10.65 4.88 -2.77
C MET A 297 10.13 6.27 -3.12
N MET A 298 9.85 7.05 -2.11
CA MET A 298 9.29 8.40 -2.24
C MET A 298 10.08 9.38 -1.39
N MET A 299 10.09 10.64 -1.83
CA MET A 299 10.53 11.75 -0.99
C MET A 299 9.28 12.32 -0.34
N MET A 300 9.14 12.13 0.96
CA MET A 300 7.98 12.60 1.70
C MET A 300 8.35 13.62 2.78
N ARG A 301 7.38 14.42 3.17
CA ARG A 301 7.46 15.31 4.31
C ARG A 301 6.36 14.94 5.29
N ARG A 302 6.74 14.59 6.52
CA ARG A 302 5.75 14.35 7.58
C ARG A 302 5.04 15.64 7.96
N PRO A 303 3.80 15.57 8.43
CA PRO A 303 3.12 16.73 8.99
C PRO A 303 4.00 17.39 10.08
N TYR A 304 4.11 18.72 10.01
CA TYR A 304 4.94 19.54 10.92
C TYR A 304 6.47 19.31 10.87
N SER A 305 6.97 18.44 9.97
CA SER A 305 8.42 18.31 9.76
C SER A 305 8.95 19.44 8.88
N ALA A 306 10.15 19.93 9.21
CA ALA A 306 10.87 20.89 8.37
C ALA A 306 11.61 20.21 7.21
N PHE A 307 11.86 18.90 7.27
CA PHE A 307 12.73 18.18 6.36
C PHE A 307 11.96 17.16 5.52
N PHE A 308 12.45 16.95 4.30
CA PHE A 308 12.07 15.82 3.47
C PHE A 308 12.88 14.59 3.86
N GLU A 309 12.24 13.44 3.89
CA GLU A 309 12.87 12.16 4.13
C GLU A 309 12.52 11.16 3.01
N ARG A 310 13.42 10.23 2.78
CA ARG A 310 13.18 9.14 1.85
C ARG A 310 12.46 8.02 2.58
N ALA A 311 11.29 7.64 2.09
CA ALA A 311 10.48 6.58 2.68
C ALA A 311 10.09 5.54 1.64
N ALA A 312 10.01 4.30 2.06
CA ALA A 312 9.47 3.23 1.25
C ALA A 312 7.93 3.31 1.20
N ARG A 313 7.34 2.88 0.10
CA ARG A 313 5.89 2.74 -0.01
C ARG A 313 5.42 1.49 0.73
N MET A 314 4.63 1.68 1.79
CA MET A 314 3.96 0.61 2.54
C MET A 314 2.63 0.21 1.90
N ALA A 315 1.93 1.18 1.29
CA ALA A 315 0.56 1.02 0.85
C ALA A 315 0.41 0.10 -0.36
N SER A 316 -0.48 -0.87 -0.23
CA SER A 316 -1.16 -1.53 -1.35
C SER A 316 -2.55 -0.92 -1.52
N PHE A 317 -3.12 -1.09 -2.70
CA PHE A 317 -4.41 -0.50 -3.04
C PHE A 317 -5.47 -1.58 -3.27
N ILE A 318 -6.69 -1.28 -2.84
CA ILE A 318 -7.91 -2.01 -3.14
C ILE A 318 -8.99 -0.97 -3.43
N GLY A 319 -10.06 -1.32 -4.13
CA GLY A 319 -11.12 -0.33 -4.39
C GLY A 319 -12.50 -0.96 -4.42
N THR A 320 -13.51 -0.08 -4.30
CA THR A 320 -14.93 -0.45 -4.42
C THR A 320 -15.62 0.43 -5.45
N SER A 321 -16.61 -0.13 -6.14
CA SER A 321 -17.44 0.63 -7.09
C SER A 321 -18.89 0.19 -7.02
N ASN A 322 -19.80 1.12 -7.28
CA ASN A 322 -21.23 0.88 -7.38
C ASN A 322 -21.72 0.82 -8.84
N THR A 323 -20.80 0.95 -9.80
CA THR A 323 -21.11 0.82 -11.23
C THR A 323 -20.10 -0.08 -11.90
N THR A 324 -20.54 -0.77 -12.94
CA THR A 324 -19.65 -1.56 -13.80
C THR A 324 -18.85 -0.71 -14.76
N GLU A 325 -19.26 0.54 -15.01
CA GLU A 325 -18.60 1.46 -15.91
C GLU A 325 -17.54 2.31 -15.20
N LEU A 326 -16.42 1.73 -14.85
CA LEU A 326 -15.40 2.38 -14.01
C LEU A 326 -14.08 2.71 -14.74
N LEU A 327 -13.72 1.94 -15.77
CA LEU A 327 -12.47 2.15 -16.50
C LEU A 327 -12.69 3.06 -17.70
N SER A 328 -11.85 4.08 -17.86
CA SER A 328 -11.94 5.03 -18.99
C SER A 328 -10.85 4.84 -20.04
N ASP A 329 -9.69 4.28 -19.69
CA ASP A 329 -8.52 4.14 -20.55
C ASP A 329 -7.96 2.71 -20.49
N PRO A 330 -7.88 2.01 -21.64
CA PRO A 330 -7.30 0.67 -21.72
C PRO A 330 -5.82 0.62 -21.31
N SER A 331 -5.10 1.73 -21.48
CA SER A 331 -3.67 1.81 -21.19
C SER A 331 -3.39 1.53 -19.71
N GLY A 332 -2.76 0.40 -19.43
CA GLY A 332 -2.37 -0.02 -18.07
C GLY A 332 -3.54 -0.49 -17.18
N ALA A 333 -4.68 -0.86 -17.75
CA ALA A 333 -5.82 -1.41 -17.02
C ALA A 333 -5.52 -2.78 -16.39
N ARG A 334 -4.47 -3.47 -16.83
CA ARG A 334 -3.96 -4.71 -16.21
C ARG A 334 -3.62 -4.55 -14.72
N ARG A 335 -3.45 -3.31 -14.23
CA ARG A 335 -3.21 -3.04 -12.80
C ARG A 335 -4.47 -3.16 -11.94
N PHE A 336 -5.65 -3.16 -12.54
CA PHE A 336 -6.92 -3.23 -11.84
C PHE A 336 -7.54 -4.62 -12.05
N LEU A 337 -7.64 -5.39 -10.97
CA LEU A 337 -8.32 -6.70 -11.00
C LEU A 337 -9.79 -6.47 -10.65
N CYS A 338 -10.61 -6.18 -11.65
CA CYS A 338 -12.05 -5.94 -11.45
C CYS A 338 -12.79 -7.27 -11.30
N VAL A 339 -13.65 -7.34 -10.27
CA VAL A 339 -14.52 -8.49 -10.00
C VAL A 339 -15.94 -8.03 -9.67
N GLU A 340 -16.93 -8.66 -10.28
CA GLU A 340 -18.32 -8.42 -9.93
C GLU A 340 -18.70 -9.24 -8.69
N VAL A 341 -19.24 -8.56 -7.68
CA VAL A 341 -19.72 -9.13 -6.44
C VAL A 341 -21.21 -9.46 -6.62
N ALA A 342 -21.49 -10.73 -6.84
CA ALA A 342 -22.85 -11.19 -7.15
C ALA A 342 -23.74 -11.41 -5.91
N HIS A 343 -23.11 -11.61 -4.73
CA HIS A 343 -23.82 -11.87 -3.45
C HIS A 343 -23.18 -11.05 -2.32
N SER A 344 -23.90 -10.89 -1.23
CA SER A 344 -23.37 -10.21 -0.04
C SER A 344 -22.15 -10.95 0.50
N ILE A 345 -21.03 -10.23 0.66
CA ILE A 345 -19.78 -10.79 1.14
C ILE A 345 -19.91 -11.14 2.63
N ASP A 346 -19.54 -12.35 3.00
CA ASP A 346 -19.48 -12.74 4.41
C ASP A 346 -18.30 -12.04 5.12
N CYS A 347 -18.65 -11.07 5.94
CA CYS A 347 -17.73 -10.35 6.81
C CYS A 347 -17.91 -10.74 8.30
N ASN A 348 -18.86 -11.61 8.63
CA ASN A 348 -19.14 -12.02 10.01
C ASN A 348 -18.27 -13.20 10.45
N THR A 349 -17.97 -14.11 9.55
CA THR A 349 -17.04 -15.22 9.84
C THR A 349 -15.64 -14.66 10.11
N PRO A 350 -15.06 -14.90 11.30
CA PRO A 350 -13.74 -14.41 11.66
C PRO A 350 -12.67 -14.85 10.64
N VAL A 351 -11.67 -14.01 10.45
CA VAL A 351 -10.47 -14.34 9.68
C VAL A 351 -9.34 -14.71 10.66
N GLU A 352 -8.76 -15.87 10.47
CA GLU A 352 -7.59 -16.33 11.23
C GLU A 352 -6.33 -15.62 10.68
N HIS A 353 -6.20 -14.31 10.97
CA HIS A 353 -5.18 -13.45 10.38
C HIS A 353 -3.76 -13.98 10.58
N ASP A 354 -3.43 -14.47 11.77
CA ASP A 354 -2.06 -14.94 12.04
C ASP A 354 -1.67 -16.11 11.15
N GLN A 355 -2.58 -17.04 10.92
CA GLN A 355 -2.38 -18.16 9.99
C GLN A 355 -2.44 -17.72 8.53
N LEU A 356 -3.32 -16.77 8.17
CA LEU A 356 -3.40 -16.19 6.83
C LEU A 356 -2.07 -15.51 6.44
N TYR A 357 -1.50 -14.71 7.35
CA TYR A 357 -0.23 -14.04 7.09
C TYR A 357 0.97 -14.98 7.20
N ALA A 358 0.91 -16.01 8.06
CA ALA A 358 1.91 -17.09 8.10
C ALA A 358 1.96 -17.86 6.76
N GLN A 359 0.79 -18.16 6.16
CA GLN A 359 0.70 -18.72 4.80
C GLN A 359 1.42 -17.84 3.78
N LEU A 360 1.09 -16.53 3.74
CA LEU A 360 1.67 -15.61 2.76
C LEU A 360 3.20 -15.50 2.89
N VAL A 361 3.72 -15.47 4.13
CA VAL A 361 5.15 -15.46 4.37
C VAL A 361 5.80 -16.77 3.93
N ALA A 362 5.18 -17.91 4.21
CA ALA A 362 5.67 -19.22 3.79
C ALA A 362 5.70 -19.34 2.24
N GLU A 363 4.62 -18.92 1.57
CA GLU A 363 4.52 -18.91 0.11
C GLU A 363 5.58 -18.02 -0.54
N ILE A 364 5.79 -16.79 -0.04
CA ILE A 364 6.83 -15.88 -0.53
C ILE A 364 8.22 -16.46 -0.31
N THR A 365 8.44 -17.09 0.84
CA THR A 365 9.73 -17.73 1.16
C THR A 365 10.00 -18.95 0.30
N ALA A 366 8.95 -19.69 -0.07
CA ALA A 366 9.01 -20.80 -1.02
C ALA A 366 9.23 -20.37 -2.48
N GLY A 367 9.20 -19.05 -2.75
CA GLY A 367 9.44 -18.49 -4.09
C GLY A 367 8.18 -18.41 -4.96
N MET A 368 6.98 -18.46 -4.38
CA MET A 368 5.76 -18.26 -5.15
C MET A 368 5.67 -16.81 -5.67
N ASP A 369 5.10 -16.68 -6.86
CA ASP A 369 4.99 -15.38 -7.53
C ASP A 369 4.09 -14.40 -6.77
N TYR A 370 4.57 -13.17 -6.66
CA TYR A 370 3.87 -12.02 -6.08
C TYR A 370 3.63 -10.91 -7.11
N TYR A 371 3.80 -11.23 -8.39
CA TYR A 371 3.48 -10.41 -9.54
C TYR A 371 2.79 -11.27 -10.61
N MET A 372 2.03 -10.61 -11.50
CA MET A 372 1.37 -11.32 -12.59
C MET A 372 2.33 -11.64 -13.71
N ASP A 373 2.24 -12.86 -14.24
CA ASP A 373 2.84 -13.23 -15.52
C ASP A 373 2.08 -12.58 -16.70
N LYS A 374 2.67 -12.61 -17.89
CA LYS A 374 2.06 -12.01 -19.09
C LYS A 374 0.71 -12.62 -19.46
N GLU A 375 0.52 -13.91 -19.19
CA GLU A 375 -0.73 -14.60 -19.47
C GLU A 375 -1.84 -14.13 -18.52
N THR A 376 -1.54 -14.02 -17.23
CA THR A 376 -2.48 -13.48 -16.24
C THR A 376 -2.79 -12.01 -16.50
N GLU A 377 -1.79 -11.20 -16.88
CA GLU A 377 -2.02 -9.80 -17.29
C GLU A 377 -3.01 -9.72 -18.47
N ALA A 378 -2.82 -10.55 -19.51
CA ALA A 378 -3.71 -10.59 -20.67
C ALA A 378 -5.12 -11.06 -20.28
N ALA A 379 -5.25 -12.03 -19.37
CA ALA A 379 -6.53 -12.49 -18.86
C ALA A 379 -7.26 -11.38 -18.07
N VAL A 380 -6.54 -10.63 -17.24
CA VAL A 380 -7.09 -9.46 -16.52
C VAL A 380 -7.53 -8.37 -17.50
N GLU A 381 -6.77 -8.07 -18.54
CA GLU A 381 -7.17 -7.11 -19.56
C GLU A 381 -8.43 -7.56 -20.32
N ALA A 382 -8.54 -8.85 -20.62
CA ALA A 382 -9.73 -9.42 -21.26
C ALA A 382 -10.96 -9.33 -20.34
N ASN A 383 -10.82 -9.70 -19.07
CA ASN A 383 -11.87 -9.58 -18.06
C ASN A 383 -12.34 -8.12 -17.89
N ASN A 384 -11.40 -7.19 -17.88
CA ASN A 384 -11.68 -5.77 -17.67
C ASN A 384 -12.46 -5.12 -18.81
N ARG A 385 -12.60 -5.78 -19.96
CA ARG A 385 -13.41 -5.25 -21.09
C ARG A 385 -14.86 -5.00 -20.68
N ALA A 386 -15.41 -5.80 -19.77
CA ALA A 386 -16.77 -5.65 -19.24
C ALA A 386 -16.95 -4.38 -18.39
N PHE A 387 -15.84 -3.81 -17.86
CA PHE A 387 -15.87 -2.71 -16.91
C PHE A 387 -15.48 -1.34 -17.51
N TYR A 388 -15.35 -1.26 -18.83
CA TYR A 388 -15.08 0.02 -19.48
C TYR A 388 -16.35 0.84 -19.65
N ARG A 389 -16.22 2.13 -19.33
CA ARG A 389 -17.26 3.13 -19.61
C ARG A 389 -17.65 3.11 -21.07
N SER A 390 -18.93 3.23 -21.33
CA SER A 390 -19.42 3.48 -22.68
C SER A 390 -18.84 4.80 -23.19
N SER A 391 -18.44 4.82 -24.44
CA SER A 391 -17.90 6.01 -25.10
C SER A 391 -18.80 6.38 -26.26
N ALA A 392 -19.32 7.61 -26.28
CA ALA A 392 -20.11 8.12 -27.39
C ALA A 392 -19.40 7.92 -28.75
N LEU A 393 -18.08 8.05 -28.78
CA LEU A 393 -17.27 7.76 -29.99
C LEU A 393 -17.34 6.28 -30.37
N ARG A 394 -17.29 5.36 -29.39
CA ARG A 394 -17.38 3.92 -29.63
C ARG A 394 -18.77 3.53 -30.11
N GLU A 395 -19.80 4.03 -29.46
CA GLU A 395 -21.20 3.77 -29.85
C GLU A 395 -21.50 4.31 -31.22
N ALA A 396 -21.10 5.55 -31.54
CA ALA A 396 -21.22 6.14 -32.83
C ALA A 396 -20.49 5.32 -33.91
N PHE A 397 -19.28 4.85 -33.62
CA PHE A 397 -18.51 3.99 -34.51
C PHE A 397 -19.24 2.67 -34.77
N VAL A 398 -19.63 1.95 -33.71
CA VAL A 398 -20.33 0.66 -33.81
C VAL A 398 -21.69 0.81 -34.53
N SER A 399 -22.37 1.95 -34.35
CA SER A 399 -23.64 2.19 -35.05
C SER A 399 -23.48 2.38 -36.55
N LEU A 400 -22.34 2.93 -37.02
CA LEU A 400 -22.14 3.33 -38.43
C LEU A 400 -21.18 2.42 -39.21
N PHE A 401 -20.38 1.60 -38.53
CA PHE A 401 -19.37 0.77 -39.16
C PHE A 401 -19.43 -0.69 -38.67
N ASP A 402 -19.21 -1.62 -39.64
CA ASP A 402 -18.83 -3.01 -39.37
C ASP A 402 -17.31 -3.08 -39.36
N PHE A 403 -16.74 -3.91 -38.43
CA PHE A 403 -15.30 -4.04 -38.20
C PHE A 403 -14.85 -5.48 -37.90
N LYS A 404 -15.78 -6.43 -37.79
CA LYS A 404 -15.47 -7.84 -37.71
C LYS A 404 -15.84 -8.48 -39.04
N SER A 405 -14.87 -9.11 -39.71
CA SER A 405 -15.16 -9.95 -40.86
C SER A 405 -15.80 -11.24 -40.34
N SER A 406 -16.98 -11.62 -40.89
CA SER A 406 -17.45 -13.00 -40.80
C SER A 406 -16.56 -13.86 -41.72
N ASP A 407 -16.44 -15.17 -41.43
CA ASP A 407 -15.62 -16.09 -42.26
C ASP A 407 -15.96 -16.10 -43.74
N ALA A 408 -17.17 -15.63 -44.10
CA ALA A 408 -17.61 -15.43 -45.47
C ALA A 408 -16.95 -14.23 -46.20
N ASP A 409 -16.35 -13.30 -45.43
CA ASP A 409 -15.71 -12.07 -45.98
C ASP A 409 -14.17 -12.20 -46.11
N SER A 410 -13.63 -13.42 -46.10
CA SER A 410 -12.19 -13.69 -46.25
C SER A 410 -11.60 -13.29 -47.60
N ASN A 411 -12.45 -12.89 -48.53
CA ASN A 411 -12.01 -12.34 -49.82
C ASN A 411 -11.54 -10.88 -49.61
N PRO A 412 -10.26 -10.55 -49.88
CA PRO A 412 -9.73 -9.18 -49.74
C PRO A 412 -10.45 -8.15 -50.67
N ASN A 413 -11.21 -8.62 -51.64
CA ASN A 413 -11.99 -7.79 -52.61
C ASN A 413 -13.49 -7.76 -52.29
N ALA A 414 -13.93 -8.23 -51.11
CA ALA A 414 -15.34 -8.15 -50.72
C ALA A 414 -15.80 -6.68 -50.74
N THR A 415 -16.89 -6.43 -51.49
CA THR A 415 -17.41 -5.07 -51.76
C THR A 415 -17.76 -4.33 -50.48
N GLY A 416 -17.18 -3.14 -50.31
CA GLY A 416 -17.52 -2.21 -49.20
C GLY A 416 -16.50 -2.08 -48.09
N TRP A 417 -15.53 -3.00 -47.94
CA TRP A 417 -14.44 -2.86 -46.97
C TRP A 417 -13.39 -1.84 -47.44
N LYS A 418 -13.02 -0.92 -46.56
CA LYS A 418 -12.02 0.11 -46.82
C LYS A 418 -11.05 0.24 -45.65
N TRP A 419 -9.82 0.60 -45.99
CA TRP A 419 -8.84 1.02 -45.01
C TRP A 419 -8.99 2.53 -44.80
N MET A 420 -9.33 2.95 -43.58
CA MET A 420 -9.53 4.35 -43.22
C MET A 420 -8.68 4.70 -41.99
N THR A 421 -8.10 5.88 -41.95
CA THR A 421 -7.40 6.41 -40.80
C THR A 421 -8.40 6.79 -39.70
N ALA A 422 -7.93 6.87 -38.45
CA ALA A 422 -8.78 7.33 -37.35
C ALA A 422 -9.36 8.73 -37.61
N THR A 423 -8.63 9.60 -38.30
CA THR A 423 -9.08 10.95 -38.67
C THR A 423 -10.21 10.89 -39.66
N GLU A 424 -10.11 10.08 -40.73
CA GLU A 424 -11.17 9.91 -41.72
C GLU A 424 -12.44 9.33 -41.13
N ILE A 425 -12.30 8.32 -40.26
CA ILE A 425 -13.44 7.72 -39.54
C ILE A 425 -14.08 8.79 -38.62
N PHE A 426 -13.27 9.55 -37.90
CA PHE A 426 -13.77 10.61 -37.03
C PHE A 426 -14.54 11.69 -37.78
N CYS A 427 -14.03 12.13 -38.93
CA CYS A 427 -14.75 13.08 -39.80
C CYS A 427 -16.11 12.54 -40.25
N VAL A 428 -16.19 11.26 -40.64
CA VAL A 428 -17.47 10.62 -41.00
C VAL A 428 -18.44 10.58 -39.82
N LEU A 429 -17.95 10.26 -38.60
CA LEU A 429 -18.77 10.28 -37.42
C LEU A 429 -19.31 11.67 -37.09
N GLN A 430 -18.46 12.70 -37.18
CA GLN A 430 -18.88 14.10 -36.96
C GLN A 430 -19.91 14.60 -38.00
N GLN A 431 -19.76 14.21 -39.26
CA GLN A 431 -20.72 14.56 -40.31
C GLN A 431 -22.09 13.93 -40.08
N LYS A 432 -22.13 12.67 -39.56
CA LYS A 432 -23.40 11.93 -39.39
C LYS A 432 -24.11 12.25 -38.07
N MET A 433 -23.36 12.49 -36.99
CA MET A 433 -23.90 12.67 -35.65
C MET A 433 -23.93 14.14 -35.18
N GLY A 434 -23.28 15.03 -35.96
CA GLY A 434 -23.11 16.45 -35.62
C GLY A 434 -21.96 16.71 -34.62
N GLN A 435 -21.25 17.82 -34.85
CA GLN A 435 -20.06 18.20 -34.04
C GLN A 435 -20.38 18.45 -32.57
N ARG A 436 -21.62 18.81 -32.21
CA ARG A 436 -22.04 19.07 -30.82
C ARG A 436 -22.30 17.79 -30.03
N VAL A 437 -22.53 16.65 -30.67
CA VAL A 437 -22.87 15.39 -30.02
C VAL A 437 -21.61 14.54 -29.72
N LEU A 438 -20.56 14.71 -30.54
CA LEU A 438 -19.32 13.96 -30.41
C LEU A 438 -18.21 14.83 -29.84
N SER A 439 -18.07 14.78 -28.52
CA SER A 439 -16.87 15.29 -27.84
C SER A 439 -15.73 14.29 -27.98
N GLY A 440 -14.53 14.76 -28.39
CA GLY A 440 -13.33 13.91 -28.47
C GLY A 440 -12.42 14.28 -29.64
N SER A 441 -11.43 13.44 -29.88
CA SER A 441 -10.44 13.62 -30.95
C SER A 441 -10.22 12.32 -31.72
N ALA A 442 -9.64 12.45 -32.94
CA ALA A 442 -9.23 11.29 -33.73
C ALA A 442 -8.26 10.35 -32.98
N VAL A 443 -7.40 10.91 -32.10
CA VAL A 443 -6.49 10.13 -31.25
C VAL A 443 -7.27 9.28 -30.24
N GLN A 444 -8.30 9.86 -29.62
CA GLN A 444 -9.17 9.10 -28.70
C GLN A 444 -9.95 8.02 -29.44
N LEU A 445 -10.48 8.34 -30.65
CA LEU A 445 -11.12 7.33 -31.49
C LEU A 445 -10.15 6.20 -31.84
N GLY A 446 -8.91 6.50 -32.24
CA GLY A 446 -7.89 5.48 -32.51
C GLY A 446 -7.67 4.51 -31.36
N LYS A 447 -7.67 5.01 -30.11
CA LYS A 447 -7.61 4.15 -28.90
C LYS A 447 -8.86 3.27 -28.77
N GLN A 448 -10.05 3.78 -29.07
CA GLN A 448 -11.30 3.02 -29.04
C GLN A 448 -11.34 1.95 -30.14
N LEU A 449 -10.83 2.23 -31.34
CA LEU A 449 -10.73 1.25 -32.41
C LEU A 449 -9.77 0.10 -32.07
N MET A 450 -8.64 0.40 -31.46
CA MET A 450 -7.72 -0.62 -30.93
C MET A 450 -8.39 -1.47 -29.84
N PHE A 451 -9.13 -0.85 -28.93
CA PHE A 451 -9.89 -1.54 -27.87
C PHE A 451 -10.95 -2.50 -28.47
N LEU A 452 -11.63 -2.11 -29.53
CA LEU A 452 -12.60 -2.95 -30.24
C LEU A 452 -11.94 -4.10 -31.02
N GLY A 453 -10.62 -4.11 -31.12
CA GLY A 453 -9.87 -5.10 -31.90
C GLY A 453 -10.07 -4.93 -33.42
N VAL A 454 -10.31 -3.70 -33.86
CA VAL A 454 -10.43 -3.40 -35.31
C VAL A 454 -9.09 -3.70 -35.98
N GLU A 455 -9.13 -4.49 -37.07
CA GLU A 455 -7.94 -4.84 -37.85
C GLU A 455 -7.22 -3.57 -38.29
N ARG A 456 -5.90 -3.48 -38.06
CA ARG A 456 -5.12 -2.29 -38.39
C ARG A 456 -3.87 -2.64 -39.19
N LYS A 457 -3.46 -1.72 -40.06
CA LYS A 457 -2.15 -1.73 -40.70
C LYS A 457 -1.46 -0.39 -40.55
N HIS A 458 -0.14 -0.41 -40.56
CA HIS A 458 0.64 0.83 -40.62
C HIS A 458 0.68 1.32 -42.07
N ALA A 459 0.30 2.57 -42.31
CA ALA A 459 0.34 3.22 -43.60
C ALA A 459 1.19 4.49 -43.51
N ASN A 460 1.60 5.08 -44.65
CA ASN A 460 2.44 6.27 -44.69
C ASN A 460 1.88 7.46 -43.89
N ASN A 461 0.56 7.52 -43.74
CA ASN A 461 -0.15 8.59 -43.00
C ASN A 461 -0.59 8.16 -41.60
N GLY A 462 0.02 7.12 -41.03
CA GLY A 462 -0.34 6.59 -39.68
C GLY A 462 -1.10 5.27 -39.74
N ASN A 463 -1.75 4.90 -38.64
CA ASN A 463 -2.51 3.66 -38.58
C ASN A 463 -3.83 3.75 -39.35
N ALA A 464 -4.05 2.82 -40.28
CA ALA A 464 -5.31 2.63 -40.99
C ALA A 464 -6.05 1.40 -40.42
N TYR A 465 -7.37 1.49 -40.36
CA TYR A 465 -8.28 0.49 -39.78
C TYR A 465 -9.20 -0.05 -40.88
N ARG A 466 -9.41 -1.37 -40.88
CA ARG A 466 -10.30 -2.02 -41.84
C ARG A 466 -11.73 -1.93 -41.38
N VAL A 467 -12.56 -1.19 -42.12
CA VAL A 467 -13.95 -0.90 -41.75
C VAL A 467 -14.85 -0.93 -42.97
N ARG A 468 -16.12 -1.25 -42.74
CA ARG A 468 -17.19 -1.16 -43.75
C ARG A 468 -18.31 -0.29 -43.20
N LYS A 469 -18.81 0.70 -43.99
CA LYS A 469 -19.98 1.49 -43.59
C LYS A 469 -21.21 0.61 -43.60
N LYS A 470 -22.01 0.63 -42.52
CA LYS A 470 -23.33 -0.02 -42.47
C LYS A 470 -24.27 0.69 -43.47
N VAL A 471 -24.88 -0.09 -44.35
CA VAL A 471 -26.00 0.41 -45.18
C VAL A 471 -27.21 0.45 -44.25
N LYS A 472 -27.85 1.64 -44.11
CA LYS A 472 -29.17 1.68 -43.49
C LYS A 472 -30.09 0.80 -44.35
N LYS A 473 -30.68 -0.23 -43.77
CA LYS A 473 -31.92 -0.76 -44.28
C LYS A 473 -32.93 0.36 -44.09
N ASP A 474 -33.32 0.98 -45.18
CA ASP A 474 -34.51 1.83 -45.19
C ASP A 474 -35.65 0.91 -44.66
N GLU A 475 -36.24 1.28 -43.57
CA GLU A 475 -37.49 0.69 -43.12
C GLU A 475 -38.51 1.11 -44.18
N ASP A 476 -38.88 0.18 -45.06
CA ASP A 476 -40.04 0.33 -45.93
C ASP A 476 -41.28 0.48 -45.03
N VAL A 477 -41.89 1.66 -45.09
CA VAL A 477 -43.26 2.12 -44.84
C VAL A 477 -44.12 1.23 -43.94
#